data_159cc436cfaa21ff070eaecc5131bf44
#
_entry.id   159cc436cfaa21ff070eaecc5131bf44
#
_cell.length_a   1.000
_cell.length_b   1.000
_cell.length_c   1.000
_cell.angle_alpha   90.00
_cell.angle_beta   90.00
_cell.angle_gamma   90.00
#
_symmetry.space_group_name_H-M   'P 1'
#
loop_
_entity.id
_entity.type
_entity.pdbx_description
1 polymer ?
#
loop_
_entity_poly.entity_id
_entity_poly.type
_entity_poly.pdbx_seq_one_letter_code
_entity_poly.pdbx_strand_id
1 'polypeptide(L)'
;IYDANKQPQQAIDAYKAGITIRLGYQPLYFNLGIAYFRAKQFADAELAAIEAIKLDQKHANSQRLYGLVTFHQNKRAAALMGFCSYLLLEPEGPRSDEAYTNMQSILKGGTLKTEDAKADPGVVTLNRALTAAIIRAKPASFPAETLENQLQAIFETVGQVAERQTGNDFFRHYYAAFFYKLCKTNHMPVFARLMSLSADKEAGKQWLQQNADKKKALDEWVAGADRGF
;
A
#
# COMPACT_ATOMS: atom_id res chain seq x y z
N ILE A 1 9.70 -24.67 6.42
CA ILE A 1 9.88 -25.44 7.67
C ILE A 1 10.37 -24.50 8.77
N TYR A 2 11.53 -23.84 8.68
CA TYR A 2 12.10 -22.99 9.74
C TYR A 2 11.16 -21.84 10.14
N ASP A 3 10.48 -21.24 9.18
CA ASP A 3 9.54 -20.15 9.45
C ASP A 3 8.32 -20.62 10.25
N ALA A 4 7.80 -21.82 9.94
CA ALA A 4 6.71 -22.44 10.71
C ALA A 4 7.15 -22.83 12.13
N ASN A 5 8.43 -23.14 12.34
CA ASN A 5 8.99 -23.50 13.65
C ASN A 5 9.46 -22.31 14.49
N LYS A 6 9.09 -21.09 14.12
CA LYS A 6 9.48 -19.86 14.83
C LYS A 6 11.01 -19.66 14.93
N GLN A 7 11.74 -20.06 13.90
CA GLN A 7 13.19 -19.89 13.76
C GLN A 7 13.50 -18.86 12.66
N PRO A 8 13.22 -17.56 12.89
CA PRO A 8 13.27 -16.57 11.81
C PRO A 8 14.65 -16.39 11.22
N GLN A 9 15.72 -16.49 12.02
CA GLN A 9 17.09 -16.33 11.51
C GLN A 9 17.46 -17.48 10.53
N GLN A 10 17.15 -18.71 10.88
CA GLN A 10 17.42 -19.86 9.99
C GLN A 10 16.58 -19.79 8.72
N ALA A 11 15.34 -19.26 8.82
CA ALA A 11 14.53 -19.00 7.64
C ALA A 11 15.15 -17.93 6.73
N ILE A 12 15.64 -16.82 7.31
CA ILE A 12 16.34 -15.76 6.58
C ILE A 12 17.54 -16.31 5.84
N ASP A 13 18.39 -17.09 6.49
CA ASP A 13 19.60 -17.66 5.91
C ASP A 13 19.27 -18.63 4.78
N ALA A 14 18.25 -19.48 4.96
CA ALA A 14 17.79 -20.41 3.94
C ALA A 14 17.20 -19.69 2.71
N TYR A 15 16.39 -18.63 2.90
CA TYR A 15 15.85 -17.85 1.78
C TYR A 15 16.95 -17.08 1.04
N LYS A 16 17.91 -16.49 1.73
CA LYS A 16 19.08 -15.85 1.11
C LYS A 16 19.88 -16.85 0.25
N ALA A 17 20.17 -18.04 0.78
CA ALA A 17 20.83 -19.09 0.03
C ALA A 17 20.00 -19.51 -1.21
N GLY A 18 18.67 -19.61 -1.08
CA GLY A 18 17.80 -19.89 -2.21
C GLY A 18 17.84 -18.81 -3.30
N ILE A 19 17.91 -17.54 -2.90
CA ILE A 19 18.01 -16.41 -3.83
C ILE A 19 19.32 -16.45 -4.62
N THR A 20 20.44 -16.83 -4.03
CA THR A 20 21.72 -16.95 -4.77
C THR A 20 21.66 -18.02 -5.87
N ILE A 21 20.83 -19.05 -5.69
CA ILE A 21 20.62 -20.11 -6.68
C ILE A 21 19.60 -19.68 -7.75
N ARG A 22 18.57 -18.92 -7.36
CA ARG A 22 17.46 -18.55 -8.24
C ARG A 22 17.05 -17.08 -8.04
N LEU A 23 17.84 -16.17 -8.61
CA LEU A 23 17.68 -14.70 -8.46
C LEU A 23 16.31 -14.18 -8.87
N GLY A 24 15.62 -14.59 -9.81
CA GLY A 24 14.33 -14.04 -10.26
C GLY A 24 13.09 -14.72 -9.67
N TYR A 25 13.23 -15.53 -8.62
CA TYR A 25 12.10 -16.29 -8.09
C TYR A 25 11.37 -15.53 -6.99
N GLN A 26 10.32 -14.81 -7.37
CA GLN A 26 9.51 -13.93 -6.51
C GLN A 26 9.15 -14.53 -5.14
N PRO A 27 8.71 -15.81 -5.00
CA PRO A 27 8.32 -16.37 -3.72
C PRO A 27 9.44 -16.40 -2.67
N LEU A 28 10.70 -16.46 -3.07
CA LEU A 28 11.81 -16.40 -2.12
C LEU A 28 11.94 -15.03 -1.49
N TYR A 29 11.80 -13.97 -2.25
CA TYR A 29 11.83 -12.59 -1.73
C TYR A 29 10.64 -12.29 -0.84
N PHE A 30 9.43 -12.72 -1.22
CA PHE A 30 8.25 -12.58 -0.38
C PHE A 30 8.42 -13.29 0.96
N ASN A 31 8.85 -14.56 0.95
CA ASN A 31 9.05 -15.34 2.17
C ASN A 31 10.22 -14.80 3.02
N LEU A 32 11.28 -14.30 2.40
CA LEU A 32 12.36 -13.60 3.09
C LEU A 32 11.83 -12.35 3.81
N GLY A 33 10.99 -11.56 3.14
CA GLY A 33 10.34 -10.40 3.74
C GLY A 33 9.47 -10.76 4.95
N ILE A 34 8.71 -11.86 4.89
CA ILE A 34 7.94 -12.40 6.03
C ILE A 34 8.88 -12.82 7.18
N ALA A 35 10.01 -13.49 6.89
CA ALA A 35 10.96 -13.91 7.91
C ALA A 35 11.59 -12.69 8.62
N TYR A 36 12.01 -11.68 7.85
CA TYR A 36 12.51 -10.41 8.39
C TYR A 36 11.45 -9.67 9.23
N PHE A 37 10.20 -9.63 8.75
CA PHE A 37 9.10 -9.00 9.48
C PHE A 37 8.89 -9.67 10.85
N ARG A 38 8.90 -10.99 10.90
CA ARG A 38 8.80 -11.77 12.15
C ARG A 38 9.99 -11.54 13.09
N ALA A 39 11.19 -11.34 12.52
CA ALA A 39 12.39 -10.96 13.26
C ALA A 39 12.40 -9.48 13.67
N LYS A 40 11.36 -8.70 13.34
CA LYS A 40 11.27 -7.24 13.55
C LYS A 40 12.38 -6.44 12.84
N GLN A 41 13.00 -7.01 11.83
CA GLN A 41 13.98 -6.36 10.95
C GLN A 41 13.22 -5.65 9.83
N PHE A 42 12.51 -4.57 10.17
CA PHE A 42 11.53 -3.96 9.26
C PHE A 42 12.18 -3.32 8.03
N ALA A 43 13.39 -2.77 8.13
CA ALA A 43 14.10 -2.20 6.98
C ALA A 43 14.45 -3.29 5.94
N ASP A 44 14.98 -4.43 6.38
CA ASP A 44 15.29 -5.55 5.50
C ASP A 44 14.02 -6.20 4.93
N ALA A 45 12.95 -6.26 5.73
CA ALA A 45 11.64 -6.74 5.29
C ALA A 45 11.06 -5.84 4.17
N GLU A 46 11.24 -4.52 4.27
CA GLU A 46 10.82 -3.57 3.23
C GLU A 46 11.58 -3.81 1.92
N LEU A 47 12.90 -3.94 1.97
CA LEU A 47 13.72 -4.23 0.79
C LEU A 47 13.29 -5.53 0.11
N ALA A 48 13.08 -6.59 0.89
CA ALA A 48 12.63 -7.87 0.36
C ALA A 48 11.21 -7.78 -0.23
N ALA A 49 10.30 -7.03 0.37
CA ALA A 49 8.97 -6.78 -0.18
C ALA A 49 9.02 -6.00 -1.49
N ILE A 50 9.90 -5.00 -1.60
CA ILE A 50 10.13 -4.22 -2.83
C ILE A 50 10.61 -5.14 -3.96
N GLU A 51 11.60 -6.00 -3.72
CA GLU A 51 12.07 -6.93 -4.74
C GLU A 51 10.99 -7.94 -5.15
N ALA A 52 10.19 -8.44 -4.19
CA ALA A 52 9.06 -9.30 -4.51
C ALA A 52 8.01 -8.60 -5.39
N ILE A 53 7.74 -7.30 -5.16
CA ILE A 53 6.81 -6.50 -5.97
C ILE A 53 7.37 -6.25 -7.36
N LYS A 54 8.65 -5.92 -7.50
CA LYS A 54 9.30 -5.72 -8.80
C LYS A 54 9.21 -6.96 -9.68
N LEU A 55 9.36 -8.16 -9.07
CA LEU A 55 9.27 -9.43 -9.77
C LEU A 55 7.83 -9.84 -10.13
N ASP A 56 6.85 -9.47 -9.29
CA ASP A 56 5.43 -9.68 -9.57
C ASP A 56 4.58 -8.57 -8.93
N GLN A 57 4.24 -7.58 -9.73
CA GLN A 57 3.43 -6.43 -9.31
C GLN A 57 1.99 -6.81 -8.94
N LYS A 58 1.49 -7.96 -9.44
CA LYS A 58 0.13 -8.46 -9.19
C LYS A 58 0.06 -9.39 -7.97
N HIS A 59 1.17 -9.72 -7.32
CA HIS A 59 1.17 -10.51 -6.11
C HIS A 59 0.67 -9.68 -4.92
N ALA A 60 -0.63 -9.76 -4.64
CA ALA A 60 -1.31 -8.94 -3.64
C ALA A 60 -0.67 -9.03 -2.26
N ASN A 61 -0.24 -10.22 -1.82
CA ASN A 61 0.39 -10.37 -0.52
C ASN A 61 1.74 -9.64 -0.38
N SER A 62 2.49 -9.42 -1.47
CA SER A 62 3.69 -8.56 -1.46
C SER A 62 3.31 -7.10 -1.23
N GLN A 63 2.22 -6.62 -1.83
CA GLN A 63 1.69 -5.27 -1.61
C GLN A 63 1.28 -5.08 -0.14
N ARG A 64 0.58 -6.07 0.43
CA ARG A 64 0.19 -6.06 1.85
C ARG A 64 1.41 -6.10 2.77
N LEU A 65 2.39 -6.93 2.48
CA LEU A 65 3.64 -7.00 3.26
C LEU A 65 4.33 -5.64 3.27
N TYR A 66 4.48 -5.00 2.11
CA TYR A 66 5.03 -3.65 2.01
C TYR A 66 4.24 -2.64 2.88
N GLY A 67 2.90 -2.67 2.79
CA GLY A 67 2.05 -1.86 3.66
C GLY A 67 2.30 -2.08 5.15
N LEU A 68 2.39 -3.33 5.60
CA LEU A 68 2.65 -3.68 7.00
C LEU A 68 4.03 -3.21 7.47
N VAL A 69 5.08 -3.50 6.71
CA VAL A 69 6.45 -3.16 7.13
C VAL A 69 6.67 -1.66 7.18
N THR A 70 6.12 -0.91 6.23
CA THR A 70 6.18 0.55 6.21
C THR A 70 5.32 1.18 7.30
N PHE A 71 4.18 0.56 7.65
CA PHE A 71 3.36 0.98 8.79
C PHE A 71 4.13 0.86 10.11
N HIS A 72 4.83 -0.25 10.34
CA HIS A 72 5.67 -0.46 11.53
C HIS A 72 6.86 0.52 11.60
N GLN A 73 7.32 1.02 10.47
CA GLN A 73 8.39 2.03 10.39
C GLN A 73 7.86 3.47 10.44
N ASN A 74 6.56 3.68 10.67
CA ASN A 74 5.93 5.00 10.64
C ASN A 74 6.06 5.72 9.27
N LYS A 75 6.24 4.99 8.17
CA LYS A 75 6.19 5.49 6.79
C LYS A 75 4.74 5.50 6.30
N ARG A 76 3.91 6.39 6.87
CA ARG A 76 2.45 6.32 6.77
C ARG A 76 1.91 6.49 5.35
N ALA A 77 2.51 7.36 4.54
CA ALA A 77 2.12 7.52 3.14
C ALA A 77 2.38 6.24 2.34
N ALA A 78 3.54 5.61 2.54
CA ALA A 78 3.91 4.35 1.91
C ALA A 78 2.99 3.20 2.35
N ALA A 79 2.70 3.12 3.65
CA ALA A 79 1.80 2.12 4.21
C ALA A 79 0.39 2.23 3.63
N LEU A 80 -0.18 3.45 3.58
CA LEU A 80 -1.51 3.69 3.02
C LEU A 80 -1.58 3.19 1.56
N MET A 81 -0.62 3.59 0.73
CA MET A 81 -0.63 3.22 -0.69
C MET A 81 -0.36 1.72 -0.91
N GLY A 82 0.45 1.09 -0.05
CA GLY A 82 0.63 -0.37 -0.03
C GLY A 82 -0.67 -1.12 0.27
N PHE A 83 -1.42 -0.69 1.29
CA PHE A 83 -2.74 -1.28 1.60
C PHE A 83 -3.76 -1.01 0.50
N CYS A 84 -3.79 0.19 -0.07
CA CYS A 84 -4.63 0.50 -1.23
C CYS A 84 -4.31 -0.40 -2.43
N SER A 85 -3.03 -0.67 -2.70
CA SER A 85 -2.63 -1.57 -3.79
C SER A 85 -3.05 -3.02 -3.51
N TYR A 86 -2.96 -3.49 -2.27
CA TYR A 86 -3.48 -4.80 -1.89
C TYR A 86 -4.99 -4.88 -2.11
N LEU A 87 -5.75 -3.92 -1.59
CA LEU A 87 -7.21 -3.90 -1.70
C LEU A 87 -7.70 -3.72 -3.15
N LEU A 88 -6.90 -3.08 -4.01
CA LEU A 88 -7.19 -2.99 -5.43
C LEU A 88 -7.11 -4.35 -6.13
N LEU A 89 -6.17 -5.21 -5.71
CA LEU A 89 -5.96 -6.55 -6.24
C LEU A 89 -6.89 -7.59 -5.61
N GLU A 90 -7.10 -7.50 -4.30
CA GLU A 90 -7.90 -8.44 -3.51
C GLU A 90 -8.86 -7.70 -2.56
N PRO A 91 -9.93 -7.06 -3.07
CA PRO A 91 -10.84 -6.30 -2.21
C PRO A 91 -11.66 -7.18 -1.26
N GLU A 92 -11.84 -8.46 -1.56
CA GLU A 92 -12.54 -9.46 -0.75
C GLU A 92 -11.63 -10.62 -0.31
N GLY A 93 -10.34 -10.45 -0.39
CA GLY A 93 -9.37 -11.46 0.02
C GLY A 93 -9.37 -11.73 1.53
N PRO A 94 -8.70 -12.80 1.98
CA PRO A 94 -8.75 -13.23 3.39
C PRO A 94 -8.12 -12.24 4.38
N ARG A 95 -7.44 -11.21 3.89
CA ARG A 95 -6.79 -10.16 4.68
C ARG A 95 -7.31 -8.74 4.36
N SER A 96 -8.43 -8.63 3.65
CA SER A 96 -8.98 -7.33 3.25
C SER A 96 -9.50 -6.53 4.44
N ASP A 97 -10.12 -7.19 5.43
CA ASP A 97 -10.56 -6.53 6.66
C ASP A 97 -9.38 -5.97 7.46
N GLU A 98 -8.28 -6.71 7.56
CA GLU A 98 -7.05 -6.25 8.22
C GLU A 98 -6.43 -5.04 7.47
N ALA A 99 -6.31 -5.14 6.14
CA ALA A 99 -5.76 -4.06 5.31
C ALA A 99 -6.62 -2.79 5.40
N TYR A 100 -7.94 -2.94 5.33
CA TYR A 100 -8.88 -1.83 5.50
C TYR A 100 -8.77 -1.20 6.89
N THR A 101 -8.69 -2.00 7.95
CA THR A 101 -8.54 -1.52 9.33
C THR A 101 -7.25 -0.72 9.49
N ASN A 102 -6.13 -1.20 8.95
CA ASN A 102 -4.85 -0.49 8.99
C ASN A 102 -4.92 0.82 8.19
N MET A 103 -5.55 0.79 7.00
CA MET A 103 -5.81 2.00 6.20
C MET A 103 -6.63 3.02 7.00
N GLN A 104 -7.73 2.60 7.63
CA GLN A 104 -8.57 3.47 8.46
C GLN A 104 -7.81 4.05 9.67
N SER A 105 -6.92 3.27 10.29
CA SER A 105 -6.06 3.76 11.37
C SER A 105 -5.17 4.93 10.92
N ILE A 106 -4.62 4.83 9.70
CA ILE A 106 -3.85 5.92 9.10
C ILE A 106 -4.74 7.15 8.84
N LEU A 107 -5.91 6.95 8.23
CA LEU A 107 -6.85 8.03 7.85
C LEU A 107 -7.44 8.77 9.06
N LYS A 108 -7.66 8.08 10.16
CA LYS A 108 -8.12 8.69 11.43
C LYS A 108 -7.04 9.49 12.16
N GLY A 109 -5.84 9.59 11.59
CA GLY A 109 -4.74 10.32 12.23
C GLY A 109 -4.23 9.62 13.49
N GLY A 110 -4.48 8.30 13.63
CA GLY A 110 -4.07 7.49 14.78
C GLY A 110 -2.66 7.86 15.22
N THR A 111 -2.40 7.83 16.53
CA THR A 111 -1.25 8.41 17.21
C THR A 111 0.00 8.39 16.33
N LEU A 112 0.35 9.56 15.80
CA LEU A 112 1.67 9.81 15.26
C LEU A 112 2.64 9.44 16.39
N LYS A 113 3.38 8.34 16.24
CA LYS A 113 4.57 8.20 17.03
C LYS A 113 5.34 9.49 16.81
N THR A 114 5.73 10.16 17.89
CA THR A 114 6.62 11.33 17.81
C THR A 114 7.70 11.00 16.80
N GLU A 115 7.87 11.90 15.81
CA GLU A 115 8.88 11.71 14.77
C GLU A 115 10.19 11.39 15.47
N ASP A 116 10.77 10.22 15.18
CA ASP A 116 12.11 9.89 15.68
C ASP A 116 13.06 10.94 15.10
N ALA A 117 13.91 11.54 15.94
CA ALA A 117 14.92 12.51 15.51
C ALA A 117 15.86 11.95 14.42
N LYS A 118 15.86 10.64 14.22
CA LYS A 118 16.61 9.92 13.18
C LYS A 118 15.77 9.54 11.95
N ALA A 119 14.50 9.98 11.88
CA ALA A 119 13.64 9.65 10.75
C ALA A 119 14.18 10.31 9.46
N ASP A 120 14.05 9.60 8.35
CA ASP A 120 14.39 10.12 7.02
C ASP A 120 13.59 11.40 6.71
N PRO A 121 14.25 12.53 6.35
CA PRO A 121 13.55 13.80 6.10
C PRO A 121 12.49 13.72 5.00
N GLY A 122 12.70 12.87 3.98
CA GLY A 122 11.73 12.65 2.91
C GLY A 122 10.47 11.97 3.45
N VAL A 123 10.62 10.96 4.31
CA VAL A 123 9.51 10.27 4.99
C VAL A 123 8.74 11.24 5.88
N VAL A 124 9.44 12.07 6.65
CA VAL A 124 8.83 13.11 7.50
C VAL A 124 7.98 14.06 6.65
N THR A 125 8.53 14.53 5.54
CA THR A 125 7.83 15.45 4.62
C THR A 125 6.56 14.82 4.04
N LEU A 126 6.63 13.55 3.61
CA LEU A 126 5.48 12.80 3.08
C LEU A 126 4.41 12.56 4.15
N ASN A 127 4.82 12.24 5.38
CA ASN A 127 3.87 12.06 6.50
C ASN A 127 3.17 13.37 6.87
N ARG A 128 3.86 14.51 6.82
CA ARG A 128 3.26 15.84 7.02
C ARG A 128 2.27 16.18 5.90
N ALA A 129 2.61 15.89 4.65
CA ALA A 129 1.72 16.07 3.51
C ALA A 129 0.45 15.24 3.65
N LEU A 130 0.58 13.96 4.03
CA LEU A 130 -0.53 13.07 4.35
C LEU A 130 -1.43 13.66 5.43
N THR A 131 -0.86 14.08 6.56
CA THR A 131 -1.62 14.65 7.69
C THR A 131 -2.36 15.92 7.27
N ALA A 132 -1.70 16.82 6.53
CA ALA A 132 -2.33 18.03 6.02
C ALA A 132 -3.49 17.74 5.06
N ALA A 133 -3.37 16.72 4.22
CA ALA A 133 -4.43 16.29 3.32
C ALA A 133 -5.65 15.73 4.10
N ILE A 134 -5.42 14.90 5.11
CA ILE A 134 -6.48 14.34 5.97
C ILE A 134 -7.25 15.47 6.67
N ILE A 135 -6.55 16.46 7.24
CA ILE A 135 -7.18 17.59 7.93
C ILE A 135 -8.02 18.44 6.97
N ARG A 136 -7.57 18.61 5.73
CA ARG A 136 -8.28 19.43 4.72
C ARG A 136 -9.46 18.72 4.08
N ALA A 137 -9.48 17.40 4.06
CA ALA A 137 -10.57 16.63 3.48
C ALA A 137 -11.82 16.82 4.33
N LYS A 138 -12.84 17.46 3.75
CA LYS A 138 -14.12 17.70 4.45
C LYS A 138 -14.88 16.37 4.56
N PRO A 139 -15.53 16.10 5.71
CA PRO A 139 -16.46 14.99 5.83
C PRO A 139 -17.61 15.15 4.82
N ALA A 140 -17.92 14.08 4.08
CA ALA A 140 -19.10 14.02 3.24
C ALA A 140 -20.28 13.42 4.01
N SER A 141 -21.50 13.54 3.47
CA SER A 141 -22.71 13.00 4.08
C SER A 141 -22.76 11.48 4.11
N PHE A 142 -22.02 10.84 3.21
CA PHE A 142 -21.98 9.38 3.07
C PHE A 142 -20.57 8.84 3.31
N PRO A 143 -20.42 7.71 4.04
CA PRO A 143 -19.11 7.15 4.40
C PRO A 143 -18.19 6.85 3.20
N ALA A 144 -18.75 6.37 2.08
CA ALA A 144 -17.96 6.07 0.89
C ALA A 144 -17.45 7.34 0.18
N GLU A 145 -18.26 8.40 0.13
CA GLU A 145 -17.85 9.70 -0.41
C GLU A 145 -16.80 10.37 0.49
N THR A 146 -16.92 10.18 1.81
CA THR A 146 -15.89 10.64 2.76
C THR A 146 -14.55 9.98 2.47
N LEU A 147 -14.54 8.67 2.23
CA LEU A 147 -13.31 7.93 1.89
C LEU A 147 -12.74 8.37 0.54
N GLU A 148 -13.60 8.56 -0.48
CA GLU A 148 -13.22 9.07 -1.78
C GLU A 148 -12.50 10.42 -1.66
N ASN A 149 -13.15 11.39 -0.99
CA ASN A 149 -12.60 12.73 -0.80
C ASN A 149 -11.27 12.73 -0.03
N GLN A 150 -11.15 11.87 0.99
CA GLN A 150 -9.91 11.72 1.75
C GLN A 150 -8.79 11.15 0.87
N LEU A 151 -9.04 10.06 0.16
CA LEU A 151 -8.05 9.43 -0.69
C LEU A 151 -7.65 10.34 -1.86
N GLN A 152 -8.62 11.04 -2.48
CA GLN A 152 -8.37 12.03 -3.52
C GLN A 152 -7.40 13.11 -3.03
N ALA A 153 -7.69 13.75 -1.89
CA ALA A 153 -6.86 14.80 -1.32
C ALA A 153 -5.46 14.30 -0.94
N ILE A 154 -5.37 13.08 -0.41
CA ILE A 154 -4.09 12.47 -0.02
C ILE A 154 -3.25 12.18 -1.26
N PHE A 155 -3.79 11.50 -2.26
CA PHE A 155 -3.06 11.12 -3.46
C PHE A 155 -2.57 12.34 -4.22
N GLU A 156 -3.39 13.40 -4.29
CA GLU A 156 -2.97 14.66 -4.88
C GLU A 156 -1.83 15.32 -4.10
N THR A 157 -2.01 15.50 -2.78
CA THR A 157 -1.03 16.22 -1.95
C THR A 157 0.28 15.45 -1.82
N VAL A 158 0.21 14.14 -1.52
CA VAL A 158 1.40 13.30 -1.37
C VAL A 158 2.11 13.13 -2.71
N GLY A 159 1.36 12.97 -3.81
CA GLY A 159 1.92 12.88 -5.16
C GLY A 159 2.71 14.13 -5.54
N GLN A 160 2.14 15.32 -5.36
CA GLN A 160 2.83 16.59 -5.62
C GLN A 160 4.12 16.76 -4.79
N VAL A 161 4.10 16.32 -3.53
CA VAL A 161 5.29 16.38 -2.68
C VAL A 161 6.33 15.37 -3.13
N ALA A 162 5.92 14.15 -3.47
CA ALA A 162 6.81 13.10 -3.96
C ALA A 162 7.50 13.47 -5.28
N GLU A 163 6.80 14.13 -6.20
CA GLU A 163 7.37 14.62 -7.47
C GLU A 163 8.54 15.61 -7.28
N ARG A 164 8.53 16.36 -6.18
CA ARG A 164 9.58 17.36 -5.87
C ARG A 164 10.78 16.76 -5.16
N GLN A 165 10.67 15.52 -4.68
CA GLN A 165 11.80 14.82 -4.04
C GLN A 165 12.78 14.33 -5.10
N THR A 166 14.07 14.36 -4.77
CA THR A 166 15.15 13.85 -5.63
C THR A 166 15.51 12.41 -5.27
N GLY A 167 16.14 11.68 -6.20
CA GLY A 167 16.57 10.30 -5.99
C GLY A 167 15.67 9.28 -6.69
N ASN A 168 16.15 8.04 -6.80
CA ASN A 168 15.42 6.91 -7.38
C ASN A 168 14.77 6.09 -6.25
N ASP A 169 13.66 6.61 -5.73
CA ASP A 169 12.93 5.98 -4.62
C ASP A 169 11.76 5.16 -5.17
N PHE A 170 11.71 3.88 -4.76
CA PHE A 170 10.65 2.95 -5.14
C PHE A 170 9.25 3.50 -4.81
N PHE A 171 9.06 4.07 -3.61
CA PHE A 171 7.77 4.63 -3.23
C PHE A 171 7.30 5.71 -4.21
N ARG A 172 8.20 6.62 -4.58
CA ARG A 172 7.88 7.73 -5.49
C ARG A 172 7.45 7.25 -6.87
N HIS A 173 8.24 6.35 -7.48
CA HIS A 173 7.98 5.89 -8.85
C HIS A 173 6.83 4.89 -8.93
N TYR A 174 6.78 3.95 -8.00
CA TYR A 174 5.82 2.85 -8.06
C TYR A 174 4.46 3.21 -7.47
N TYR A 175 4.42 3.84 -6.28
CA TYR A 175 3.18 4.15 -5.59
C TYR A 175 2.71 5.58 -5.80
N ALA A 176 3.51 6.58 -5.43
CA ALA A 176 3.06 7.96 -5.43
C ALA A 176 2.68 8.43 -6.83
N ALA A 177 3.49 8.12 -7.84
CA ALA A 177 3.19 8.47 -9.23
C ALA A 177 1.91 7.79 -9.74
N PHE A 178 1.69 6.50 -9.42
CA PHE A 178 0.49 5.77 -9.82
C PHE A 178 -0.78 6.38 -9.19
N PHE A 179 -0.79 6.57 -7.87
CA PHE A 179 -1.95 7.11 -7.17
C PHE A 179 -2.19 8.59 -7.50
N TYR A 180 -1.14 9.35 -7.79
CA TYR A 180 -1.28 10.72 -8.29
C TYR A 180 -1.91 10.77 -9.68
N LYS A 181 -1.56 9.86 -10.58
CA LYS A 181 -2.24 9.72 -11.87
C LYS A 181 -3.70 9.28 -11.68
N LEU A 182 -3.96 8.30 -10.80
CA LEU A 182 -5.31 7.81 -10.51
C LEU A 182 -6.23 8.93 -10.02
N CYS A 183 -5.78 9.77 -9.10
CA CYS A 183 -6.62 10.84 -8.55
C CYS A 183 -6.94 11.95 -9.55
N LYS A 184 -6.31 11.97 -10.73
CA LYS A 184 -6.65 12.88 -11.84
C LYS A 184 -7.69 12.31 -12.80
N THR A 185 -8.12 11.08 -12.57
CA THR A 185 -9.14 10.40 -13.39
C THR A 185 -10.52 10.44 -12.70
N ASN A 186 -11.54 10.01 -13.43
CA ASN A 186 -12.91 9.82 -12.89
C ASN A 186 -13.12 8.46 -12.21
N HIS A 187 -12.02 7.72 -11.90
CA HIS A 187 -12.11 6.38 -11.32
C HIS A 187 -12.15 6.37 -9.78
N MET A 188 -11.97 7.51 -9.13
CA MET A 188 -11.93 7.60 -7.65
C MET A 188 -13.18 7.07 -6.96
N PRO A 189 -14.42 7.29 -7.46
CA PRO A 189 -15.62 6.71 -6.84
C PRO A 189 -15.58 5.18 -6.77
N VAL A 190 -15.20 4.52 -7.88
CA VAL A 190 -15.09 3.06 -7.94
C VAL A 190 -13.94 2.57 -7.08
N PHE A 191 -12.80 3.26 -7.14
CA PHE A 191 -11.63 2.94 -6.32
C PHE A 191 -11.97 2.98 -4.83
N ALA A 192 -12.58 4.06 -4.35
CA ALA A 192 -12.98 4.18 -2.95
C ALA A 192 -13.99 3.09 -2.51
N ARG A 193 -14.88 2.70 -3.42
CA ARG A 193 -15.82 1.60 -3.16
C ARG A 193 -15.10 0.25 -3.02
N LEU A 194 -14.11 -0.03 -3.85
CA LEU A 194 -13.28 -1.23 -3.71
C LEU A 194 -12.49 -1.23 -2.40
N MET A 195 -11.94 -0.08 -1.99
CA MET A 195 -11.21 0.03 -0.72
C MET A 195 -12.08 -0.30 0.49
N SER A 196 -13.35 0.08 0.47
CA SER A 196 -14.30 -0.13 1.58
C SER A 196 -15.15 -1.41 1.44
N LEU A 197 -14.90 -2.23 0.44
CA LEU A 197 -15.78 -3.37 0.12
C LEU A 197 -15.86 -4.40 1.26
N SER A 198 -14.75 -4.62 1.99
CA SER A 198 -14.74 -5.55 3.13
C SER A 198 -15.59 -5.05 4.32
N ALA A 199 -15.74 -3.73 4.45
CA ALA A 199 -16.51 -3.13 5.55
C ALA A 199 -18.04 -3.13 5.30
N ASP A 200 -18.47 -3.09 4.04
CA ASP A 200 -19.89 -3.09 3.65
C ASP A 200 -20.04 -3.89 2.34
N LYS A 201 -19.99 -5.22 2.47
CA LYS A 201 -19.95 -6.15 1.34
C LYS A 201 -21.21 -6.08 0.49
N GLU A 202 -22.38 -6.09 1.12
CA GLU A 202 -23.65 -6.16 0.39
C GLU A 202 -23.93 -4.89 -0.41
N ALA A 203 -23.89 -3.72 0.25
CA ALA A 203 -24.11 -2.46 -0.44
C ALA A 203 -22.98 -2.14 -1.43
N GLY A 204 -21.73 -2.51 -1.09
CA GLY A 204 -20.61 -2.36 -1.98
C GLY A 204 -20.72 -3.18 -3.26
N LYS A 205 -21.10 -4.46 -3.17
CA LYS A 205 -21.34 -5.34 -4.33
C LYS A 205 -22.49 -4.85 -5.18
N GLN A 206 -23.60 -4.50 -4.56
CA GLN A 206 -24.74 -3.96 -5.29
C GLN A 206 -24.36 -2.70 -6.08
N TRP A 207 -23.62 -1.79 -5.46
CA TRP A 207 -23.16 -0.58 -6.14
C TRP A 207 -22.22 -0.91 -7.31
N LEU A 208 -21.27 -1.84 -7.13
CA LEU A 208 -20.33 -2.25 -8.18
C LEU A 208 -21.06 -2.93 -9.35
N GLN A 209 -22.09 -3.71 -9.09
CA GLN A 209 -22.94 -4.31 -10.12
C GLN A 209 -23.70 -3.25 -10.93
N GLN A 210 -24.26 -2.23 -10.25
CA GLN A 210 -24.94 -1.11 -10.91
C GLN A 210 -23.98 -0.20 -11.69
N ASN A 211 -22.68 -0.24 -11.39
CA ASN A 211 -21.63 0.55 -12.02
C ASN A 211 -20.56 -0.34 -12.69
N ALA A 212 -20.97 -1.46 -13.27
CA ALA A 212 -20.07 -2.45 -13.87
C ALA A 212 -19.17 -1.85 -14.96
N ASP A 213 -19.70 -0.94 -15.77
CA ASP A 213 -18.92 -0.25 -16.81
C ASP A 213 -17.80 0.60 -16.22
N LYS A 214 -18.08 1.31 -15.12
CA LYS A 214 -17.06 2.12 -14.43
C LYS A 214 -16.01 1.23 -13.78
N LYS A 215 -16.42 0.07 -13.22
CA LYS A 215 -15.48 -0.92 -12.67
C LYS A 215 -14.56 -1.45 -13.77
N LYS A 216 -15.10 -1.83 -14.91
CA LYS A 216 -14.34 -2.28 -16.07
C LYS A 216 -13.36 -1.21 -16.54
N ALA A 217 -13.80 0.05 -16.64
CA ALA A 217 -12.92 1.17 -17.03
C ALA A 217 -11.76 1.37 -16.05
N LEU A 218 -11.99 1.24 -14.74
CA LEU A 218 -10.90 1.26 -13.75
C LEU A 218 -9.94 0.09 -13.97
N ASP A 219 -10.44 -1.13 -14.17
CA ASP A 219 -9.60 -2.32 -14.37
C ASP A 219 -8.71 -2.18 -15.62
N GLU A 220 -9.26 -1.68 -16.71
CA GLU A 220 -8.53 -1.40 -17.95
C GLU A 220 -7.47 -0.32 -17.74
N TRP A 221 -7.81 0.75 -17.03
CA TRP A 221 -6.87 1.81 -16.68
C TRP A 221 -5.71 1.27 -15.81
N VAL A 222 -6.02 0.48 -14.78
CA VAL A 222 -5.02 -0.16 -13.91
C VAL A 222 -4.11 -1.10 -14.70
N ALA A 223 -4.69 -1.90 -15.62
CA ALA A 223 -3.93 -2.83 -16.45
C ALA A 223 -2.98 -2.14 -17.42
N GLY A 224 -3.35 -0.95 -17.91
CA GLY A 224 -2.53 -0.14 -18.81
C GLY A 224 -1.57 0.82 -18.10
N ALA A 225 -1.67 0.97 -16.78
CA ALA A 225 -0.85 1.92 -16.04
C ALA A 225 0.59 1.39 -15.87
N ASP A 226 1.54 2.13 -16.44
CA ASP A 226 2.97 1.91 -16.17
C ASP A 226 3.28 2.39 -14.74
N ARG A 227 3.85 1.50 -13.94
CA ARG A 227 4.30 1.77 -12.57
C ARG A 227 5.83 1.94 -12.47
N GLY A 228 6.52 2.07 -13.59
CA GLY A 228 7.91 2.54 -13.64
C GLY A 228 9.00 1.55 -13.22
N PHE A 229 8.73 0.22 -13.27
CA PHE A 229 9.74 -0.84 -13.02
C PHE A 229 9.52 -2.04 -13.95
#